data_04b8f42af79c36d2d2e37ff08e333560
#
_entry.id   04b8f42af79c36d2d2e37ff08e333560
#
_cell.length_a   1.000
_cell.length_b   1.000
_cell.length_c   1.000
_cell.angle_alpha   90.00
_cell.angle_beta   90.00
_cell.angle_gamma   90.00
#
_symmetry.space_group_name_H-M   'P 1'
#
loop_
_entity.id
_entity.type
_entity.pdbx_description
1 polymer ?
#
loop_
_entity_poly.entity_id
_entity_poly.type
_entity_poly.pdbx_seq_one_letter_code
_entity_poly.pdbx_strand_id
1 'polypeptide(L)'
;HILDYLQQKDIPIKNQKLDTGDYGCMIPKNEEFGIPRAIYLDSRVERKAHMDEITGNLQKDTQTAFENELIRSKDIPFTLLVEDLHGYEKMLQGKYRSKYNPFALLGRLNTFKAKYNFEIVYVDKKFTGNWIYHHFYYQVKHYLRAGIL
;
A
#
# COMPACT_ATOMS: atom_id res chain seq x y z
N HIS A 1 -2.97 6.42 -13.95
CA HIS A 1 -2.17 7.59 -13.49
C HIS A 1 -0.84 7.19 -12.84
N ILE A 2 -0.81 6.09 -12.11
CA ILE A 2 0.41 5.58 -11.49
C ILE A 2 1.36 5.05 -12.55
N LEU A 3 0.87 4.22 -13.47
CA LEU A 3 1.66 3.69 -14.59
C LEU A 3 2.18 4.81 -15.47
N ASP A 4 1.36 5.82 -15.76
CA ASP A 4 1.77 6.98 -16.55
C ASP A 4 2.94 7.71 -15.88
N TYR A 5 2.88 7.92 -14.57
CA TYR A 5 3.97 8.52 -13.83
C TYR A 5 5.27 7.71 -13.96
N LEU A 6 5.18 6.40 -13.76
CA LEU A 6 6.35 5.52 -13.83
C LEU A 6 6.96 5.53 -15.24
N GLN A 7 6.11 5.50 -16.28
CA GLN A 7 6.58 5.56 -17.67
C GLN A 7 7.26 6.88 -17.99
N GLN A 8 6.70 8.01 -17.53
CA GLN A 8 7.29 9.33 -17.74
C GLN A 8 8.65 9.49 -17.08
N LYS A 9 8.89 8.77 -15.97
CA LYS A 9 10.16 8.79 -15.24
C LYS A 9 11.12 7.68 -15.67
N ASP A 10 10.79 6.94 -16.73
CA ASP A 10 11.58 5.81 -17.22
C ASP A 10 11.84 4.74 -16.15
N ILE A 11 10.88 4.53 -15.28
CA ILE A 11 10.96 3.52 -14.22
C ILE A 11 10.46 2.18 -14.79
N PRO A 12 11.29 1.13 -14.81
CA PRO A 12 10.87 -0.17 -15.32
C PRO A 12 9.69 -0.75 -14.54
N ILE A 13 8.76 -1.38 -15.27
CA ILE A 13 7.53 -1.95 -14.71
C ILE A 13 7.42 -3.40 -15.13
N LYS A 14 7.01 -4.26 -14.22
CA LYS A 14 6.66 -5.65 -14.50
C LYS A 14 5.22 -5.90 -14.07
N ASN A 15 4.38 -6.33 -15.01
CA ASN A 15 3.02 -6.78 -14.69
C ASN A 15 3.08 -8.21 -14.16
N GLN A 16 2.67 -8.37 -12.90
CA GLN A 16 2.67 -9.66 -12.24
C GLN A 16 1.56 -9.68 -11.19
N LYS A 17 0.84 -10.79 -11.10
CA LYS A 17 -0.13 -11.00 -10.03
C LYS A 17 0.61 -11.18 -8.71
N LEU A 18 0.22 -10.42 -7.69
CA LEU A 18 0.76 -10.51 -6.34
C LEU A 18 -0.23 -11.29 -5.46
N ASP A 19 0.31 -12.00 -4.46
CA ASP A 19 -0.49 -12.73 -3.48
C ASP A 19 -1.23 -11.79 -2.52
N THR A 20 -0.65 -10.62 -2.27
CA THR A 20 -1.27 -9.56 -1.48
C THR A 20 -0.78 -8.20 -1.95
N GLY A 21 -1.63 -7.17 -1.82
CA GLY A 21 -1.34 -5.81 -2.24
C GLY A 21 -1.41 -5.60 -3.75
N ASP A 22 -1.39 -4.34 -4.16
CA ASP A 22 -1.44 -3.94 -5.57
C ASP A 22 -0.05 -3.69 -6.15
N TYR A 23 0.91 -3.28 -5.34
CA TYR A 23 2.25 -2.89 -5.77
C TYR A 23 3.31 -3.56 -4.90
N GLY A 24 4.36 -4.00 -5.54
CA GLY A 24 5.55 -4.52 -4.91
C GLY A 24 6.78 -4.03 -5.64
N CYS A 25 7.94 -4.50 -5.22
CA CYS A 25 9.22 -4.08 -5.78
C CYS A 25 10.12 -5.29 -6.01
N MET A 26 10.89 -5.25 -7.07
CA MET A 26 11.94 -6.23 -7.29
C MET A 26 13.21 -5.57 -7.81
N ILE A 27 14.34 -6.21 -7.53
CA ILE A 27 15.63 -5.85 -8.11
C ILE A 27 15.90 -6.87 -9.21
N PRO A 28 16.05 -6.43 -10.47
CA PRO A 28 16.31 -7.37 -11.57
C PRO A 28 17.68 -8.01 -11.46
N LYS A 29 17.83 -9.18 -12.06
CA LYS A 29 19.14 -9.81 -12.23
C LYS A 29 20.13 -8.85 -12.87
N ASN A 30 21.32 -8.72 -12.30
CA ASN A 30 22.40 -7.92 -12.84
C ASN A 30 23.75 -8.50 -12.42
N GLU A 31 24.32 -9.35 -13.27
CA GLU A 31 25.57 -10.06 -12.98
C GLU A 31 26.75 -9.10 -12.83
N GLU A 32 26.74 -7.98 -13.55
CA GLU A 32 27.79 -6.96 -13.45
C GLU A 32 27.90 -6.38 -12.03
N PHE A 33 26.76 -6.24 -11.33
CA PHE A 33 26.73 -5.76 -9.95
C PHE A 33 26.60 -6.90 -8.93
N GLY A 34 26.87 -8.14 -9.33
CA GLY A 34 26.84 -9.27 -8.42
C GLY A 34 25.44 -9.74 -8.01
N ILE A 35 24.44 -9.47 -8.84
CA ILE A 35 23.07 -9.89 -8.60
C ILE A 35 22.74 -11.05 -9.55
N PRO A 36 22.90 -12.31 -9.10
CA PRO A 36 22.77 -13.47 -10.00
C PRO A 36 21.33 -13.82 -10.37
N ARG A 37 20.33 -13.30 -9.64
CA ARG A 37 18.91 -13.55 -9.88
C ARG A 37 18.09 -12.35 -9.44
N ALA A 38 16.85 -12.25 -9.93
CA ALA A 38 15.92 -11.24 -9.46
C ALA A 38 15.63 -11.41 -7.97
N ILE A 39 15.61 -10.30 -7.25
CA ILE A 39 15.32 -10.26 -5.81
C ILE A 39 13.99 -9.54 -5.61
N TYR A 40 13.03 -10.21 -4.98
CA TYR A 40 11.70 -9.65 -4.70
C TYR A 40 11.64 -9.21 -3.23
N LEU A 41 11.26 -7.95 -3.00
CA LEU A 41 11.02 -7.46 -1.64
C LEU A 41 9.65 -7.95 -1.16
N ASP A 42 9.56 -8.19 0.15
CA ASP A 42 8.28 -8.57 0.78
C ASP A 42 7.31 -7.39 0.89
N SER A 43 7.83 -6.17 0.88
CA SER A 43 7.04 -4.95 1.05
C SER A 43 5.95 -4.81 -0.01
N ARG A 44 4.74 -4.42 0.42
CA ARG A 44 3.58 -4.25 -0.46
C ARG A 44 2.84 -2.96 -0.15
N VAL A 45 2.20 -2.42 -1.16
CA VAL A 45 1.29 -1.27 -1.05
C VAL A 45 -0.06 -1.68 -1.64
N GLU A 46 -1.11 -1.47 -0.87
CA GLU A 46 -2.50 -1.60 -1.32
C GLU A 46 -3.09 -0.23 -1.53
N ARG A 47 -3.61 0.03 -2.73
CA ARG A 47 -4.18 1.33 -3.09
C ARG A 47 -5.69 1.33 -2.87
N LYS A 48 -6.19 2.39 -2.22
CA LYS A 48 -7.61 2.70 -2.10
C LYS A 48 -7.87 4.05 -2.75
N ALA A 49 -8.85 4.11 -3.65
CA ALA A 49 -9.12 5.33 -4.42
C ALA A 49 -9.66 6.47 -3.56
N HIS A 50 -10.42 6.15 -2.51
CA HIS A 50 -11.01 7.14 -1.60
C HIS A 50 -11.60 6.42 -0.37
N MET A 51 -12.12 7.21 0.57
CA MET A 51 -12.69 6.68 1.82
C MET A 51 -13.92 5.79 1.60
N ASP A 52 -14.68 5.99 0.54
CA ASP A 52 -15.82 5.13 0.22
C ASP A 52 -15.39 3.67 0.00
N GLU A 53 -14.23 3.46 -0.60
CA GLU A 53 -13.68 2.12 -0.82
C GLU A 53 -13.34 1.45 0.50
N ILE A 54 -12.77 2.20 1.45
CA ILE A 54 -12.46 1.69 2.78
C ILE A 54 -13.75 1.33 3.55
N THR A 55 -14.73 2.23 3.58
CA THR A 55 -15.99 1.95 4.25
C THR A 55 -16.72 0.77 3.60
N GLY A 56 -16.61 0.64 2.28
CA GLY A 56 -17.14 -0.51 1.56
C GLY A 56 -16.47 -1.82 1.94
N ASN A 57 -15.16 -1.82 2.15
CA ASN A 57 -14.42 -3.00 2.60
C ASN A 57 -14.76 -3.43 4.02
N LEU A 58 -15.27 -2.53 4.84
CA LEU A 58 -15.62 -2.80 6.25
C LEU A 58 -17.09 -3.13 6.46
N GLN A 59 -17.88 -3.22 5.40
CA GLN A 59 -19.26 -3.67 5.49
C GLN A 59 -19.34 -5.14 5.88
N LYS A 60 -20.47 -5.55 6.43
CA LYS A 60 -20.69 -6.90 6.95
C LYS A 60 -20.36 -7.98 5.92
N ASP A 61 -20.68 -7.75 4.64
CA ASP A 61 -20.54 -8.76 3.59
C ASP A 61 -19.10 -8.86 3.06
N THR A 62 -18.28 -7.81 3.20
CA THR A 62 -16.95 -7.71 2.60
C THR A 62 -15.82 -7.71 3.61
N GLN A 63 -16.15 -7.53 4.89
CA GLN A 63 -15.18 -7.41 5.97
C GLN A 63 -14.20 -8.58 6.05
N THR A 64 -14.69 -9.80 5.90
CA THR A 64 -13.86 -11.01 6.02
C THR A 64 -12.77 -11.02 4.96
N ALA A 65 -13.07 -10.65 3.72
CA ALA A 65 -12.09 -10.59 2.64
C ALA A 65 -11.00 -9.55 2.93
N PHE A 66 -11.39 -8.37 3.40
CA PHE A 66 -10.45 -7.31 3.76
C PHE A 66 -9.56 -7.73 4.93
N GLU A 67 -10.16 -8.30 5.97
CA GLU A 67 -9.40 -8.76 7.13
C GLU A 67 -8.44 -9.89 6.77
N ASN A 68 -8.84 -10.83 5.91
CA ASN A 68 -7.95 -11.88 5.42
C ASN A 68 -6.74 -11.34 4.68
N GLU A 69 -6.91 -10.27 3.90
CA GLU A 69 -5.79 -9.59 3.26
C GLU A 69 -4.81 -9.03 4.29
N LEU A 70 -5.31 -8.40 5.33
CA LEU A 70 -4.47 -7.88 6.42
C LEU A 70 -3.75 -9.00 7.17
N ILE A 71 -4.41 -10.15 7.36
CA ILE A 71 -3.78 -11.33 7.97
C ILE A 71 -2.62 -11.82 7.11
N ARG A 72 -2.79 -11.89 5.79
CA ARG A 72 -1.71 -12.32 4.88
C ARG A 72 -0.52 -11.37 4.90
N SER A 73 -0.75 -10.10 5.19
CA SER A 73 0.28 -9.06 5.14
C SER A 73 0.89 -8.71 6.50
N LYS A 74 0.43 -9.31 7.59
CA LYS A 74 0.83 -8.90 8.95
C LYS A 74 2.32 -9.05 9.26
N ASP A 75 3.01 -9.96 8.57
CA ASP A 75 4.43 -10.25 8.80
C ASP A 75 5.36 -9.58 7.78
N ILE A 76 4.81 -8.73 6.93
CA ILE A 76 5.58 -7.97 5.94
C ILE A 76 5.31 -6.47 6.07
N PRO A 77 6.22 -5.60 5.63
CA PRO A 77 5.92 -4.18 5.53
C PRO A 77 4.74 -3.97 4.56
N PHE A 78 3.64 -3.48 5.08
CA PHE A 78 2.41 -3.30 4.32
C PHE A 78 1.83 -1.91 4.58
N THR A 79 1.52 -1.21 3.51
CA THR A 79 0.95 0.14 3.58
C THR A 79 -0.36 0.19 2.81
N LEU A 80 -1.39 0.65 3.47
CA LEU A 80 -2.66 1.02 2.85
C LEU A 80 -2.57 2.47 2.42
N LEU A 81 -2.52 2.73 1.12
CA LEU A 81 -2.41 4.07 0.56
C LEU A 81 -3.78 4.52 0.08
N VAL A 82 -4.30 5.56 0.71
CA VAL A 82 -5.60 6.16 0.36
C VAL A 82 -5.33 7.40 -0.49
N GLU A 83 -5.88 7.42 -1.71
CA GLU A 83 -5.71 8.54 -2.65
C GLU A 83 -6.67 9.67 -2.32
N ASP A 84 -6.59 10.17 -1.12
CA ASP A 84 -7.38 11.31 -0.64
C ASP A 84 -6.58 12.04 0.43
N LEU A 85 -6.01 13.17 0.06
CA LEU A 85 -5.22 13.99 1.00
C LEU A 85 -5.99 14.34 2.27
N HIS A 86 -7.30 14.53 2.15
CA HIS A 86 -8.18 14.87 3.27
C HIS A 86 -8.94 13.67 3.83
N GLY A 87 -8.48 12.46 3.54
CA GLY A 87 -9.17 11.23 3.92
C GLY A 87 -9.36 11.09 5.42
N TYR A 88 -8.35 11.43 6.21
CA TYR A 88 -8.46 11.37 7.67
C TYR A 88 -9.51 12.35 8.20
N GLU A 89 -9.51 13.59 7.71
CA GLU A 89 -10.50 14.59 8.07
C GLU A 89 -11.91 14.16 7.68
N LYS A 90 -12.07 13.62 6.47
CA LYS A 90 -13.37 13.10 6.00
C LYS A 90 -13.86 11.96 6.86
N MET A 91 -12.96 11.09 7.32
CA MET A 91 -13.32 10.01 8.24
C MET A 91 -13.89 10.56 9.54
N LEU A 92 -13.22 11.56 10.14
CA LEU A 92 -13.68 12.17 11.39
C LEU A 92 -15.04 12.86 11.24
N GLN A 93 -15.31 13.42 10.07
CA GLN A 93 -16.53 14.18 9.77
C GLN A 93 -17.64 13.31 9.18
N GLY A 94 -17.40 12.04 8.92
CA GLY A 94 -18.36 11.18 8.25
C GLY A 94 -18.64 11.53 6.80
N LYS A 95 -17.69 12.19 6.11
CA LYS A 95 -17.83 12.63 4.72
C LYS A 95 -17.48 11.51 3.74
N TYR A 96 -18.32 10.50 3.68
CA TYR A 96 -18.26 9.39 2.73
C TYR A 96 -19.69 8.93 2.46
N ARG A 97 -19.90 8.15 1.41
CA ARG A 97 -21.25 7.74 0.97
C ARG A 97 -21.96 6.82 1.95
N SER A 98 -21.21 5.96 2.63
CA SER A 98 -21.73 5.01 3.58
C SER A 98 -22.27 5.73 4.83
N LYS A 99 -23.21 5.08 5.52
CA LYS A 99 -23.71 5.53 6.83
C LYS A 99 -22.86 5.00 8.00
N TYR A 100 -21.66 4.52 7.70
CA TYR A 100 -20.77 3.99 8.72
C TYR A 100 -20.47 5.07 9.77
N ASN A 101 -20.60 4.72 11.05
CA ASN A 101 -20.37 5.66 12.13
C ASN A 101 -18.88 6.07 12.17
N PRO A 102 -18.54 7.39 12.19
CA PRO A 102 -17.15 7.84 12.19
C PRO A 102 -16.31 7.31 13.35
N PHE A 103 -16.85 7.27 14.56
CA PHE A 103 -16.14 6.73 15.71
C PHE A 103 -15.88 5.23 15.56
N ALA A 104 -16.86 4.49 15.05
CA ALA A 104 -16.70 3.06 14.81
C ALA A 104 -15.64 2.81 13.72
N LEU A 105 -15.65 3.61 12.66
CA LEU A 105 -14.67 3.51 11.58
C LEU A 105 -13.24 3.80 12.07
N LEU A 106 -13.07 4.90 12.79
CA LEU A 106 -11.79 5.29 13.37
C LEU A 106 -11.25 4.19 14.31
N GLY A 107 -12.10 3.72 15.21
CA GLY A 107 -11.74 2.68 16.17
C GLY A 107 -11.35 1.37 15.48
N ARG A 108 -12.11 0.98 14.46
CA ARG A 108 -11.87 -0.26 13.74
C ARG A 108 -10.58 -0.24 12.94
N LEU A 109 -10.33 0.84 12.21
CA LEU A 109 -9.08 0.97 11.44
C LEU A 109 -7.87 0.98 12.36
N ASN A 110 -7.93 1.69 13.48
CA ASN A 110 -6.82 1.72 14.43
C ASN A 110 -6.62 0.37 15.14
N THR A 111 -7.70 -0.34 15.43
CA THR A 111 -7.63 -1.70 15.99
C THR A 111 -6.97 -2.65 14.99
N PHE A 112 -7.33 -2.57 13.71
CA PHE A 112 -6.72 -3.39 12.67
C PHE A 112 -5.24 -3.04 12.50
N LYS A 113 -4.87 -1.76 12.53
CA LYS A 113 -3.46 -1.35 12.48
C LYS A 113 -2.64 -2.00 13.61
N ALA A 114 -3.17 -1.96 14.82
CA ALA A 114 -2.49 -2.58 15.97
C ALA A 114 -2.42 -4.10 15.85
N LYS A 115 -3.51 -4.72 15.41
CA LYS A 115 -3.63 -6.18 15.33
C LYS A 115 -2.79 -6.77 14.20
N TYR A 116 -2.74 -6.11 13.04
CA TYR A 116 -2.09 -6.63 11.83
C TYR A 116 -0.84 -5.87 11.42
N ASN A 117 -0.45 -4.86 12.19
CA ASN A 117 0.82 -4.13 12.04
C ASN A 117 1.06 -3.57 10.63
N PHE A 118 0.13 -2.76 10.14
CA PHE A 118 0.29 -2.06 8.86
C PHE A 118 0.16 -0.54 9.05
N GLU A 119 0.52 0.20 8.01
CA GLU A 119 0.41 1.66 8.00
C GLU A 119 -0.73 2.10 7.09
N ILE A 120 -1.32 3.26 7.38
CA ILE A 120 -2.25 3.95 6.50
C ILE A 120 -1.67 5.32 6.20
N VAL A 121 -1.59 5.66 4.91
CA VAL A 121 -1.16 6.99 4.46
C VAL A 121 -2.24 7.60 3.58
N TYR A 122 -2.38 8.91 3.66
CA TYR A 122 -3.36 9.68 2.86
C TYR A 122 -2.59 10.60 1.93
N VAL A 123 -2.70 10.37 0.63
CA VAL A 123 -1.87 11.04 -0.38
C VAL A 123 -2.78 11.62 -1.45
N ASP A 124 -2.48 12.83 -1.91
CA ASP A 124 -3.16 13.37 -3.09
C ASP A 124 -2.90 12.45 -4.29
N LYS A 125 -3.94 12.12 -5.03
CA LYS A 125 -3.89 11.22 -6.18
C LYS A 125 -2.77 11.56 -7.16
N LYS A 126 -2.50 12.84 -7.38
CA LYS A 126 -1.43 13.28 -8.29
C LYS A 126 -0.03 12.87 -7.84
N PHE A 127 0.15 12.53 -6.57
CA PHE A 127 1.43 12.14 -6.00
C PHE A 127 1.56 10.64 -5.72
N THR A 128 0.54 9.83 -6.01
CA THR A 128 0.57 8.40 -5.69
C THR A 128 1.75 7.67 -6.32
N GLY A 129 1.98 7.88 -7.62
CA GLY A 129 3.10 7.25 -8.32
C GLY A 129 4.44 7.65 -7.72
N ASN A 130 4.62 8.94 -7.44
CA ASN A 130 5.83 9.46 -6.80
C ASN A 130 6.04 8.83 -5.42
N TRP A 131 4.98 8.75 -4.62
CA TRP A 131 5.04 8.17 -3.29
C TRP A 131 5.45 6.69 -3.33
N ILE A 132 4.81 5.90 -4.19
CA ILE A 132 5.08 4.46 -4.33
C ILE A 132 6.53 4.23 -4.75
N TYR A 133 7.01 4.97 -5.76
CA TYR A 133 8.38 4.81 -6.25
C TYR A 133 9.40 5.10 -5.15
N HIS A 134 9.29 6.24 -4.47
CA HIS A 134 10.27 6.63 -3.45
C HIS A 134 10.18 5.72 -2.22
N HIS A 135 9.00 5.25 -1.87
CA HIS A 135 8.80 4.30 -0.79
C HIS A 135 9.64 3.03 -1.03
N PHE A 136 9.52 2.43 -2.19
CA PHE A 136 10.28 1.23 -2.52
C PHE A 136 11.76 1.52 -2.78
N TYR A 137 12.07 2.62 -3.45
CA TYR A 137 13.45 2.98 -3.76
C TYR A 137 14.31 3.06 -2.50
N TYR A 138 13.84 3.75 -1.47
CA TYR A 138 14.62 3.90 -0.25
C TYR A 138 14.64 2.65 0.61
N GLN A 139 13.64 1.78 0.53
CA GLN A 139 13.70 0.46 1.15
C GLN A 139 14.80 -0.39 0.51
N VAL A 140 14.83 -0.45 -0.81
CA VAL A 140 15.88 -1.18 -1.56
C VAL A 140 17.26 -0.64 -1.19
N LYS A 141 17.42 0.68 -1.23
CA LYS A 141 18.69 1.33 -0.94
C LYS A 141 19.18 1.00 0.47
N HIS A 142 18.30 1.07 1.45
CA HIS A 142 18.63 0.73 2.82
C HIS A 142 19.02 -0.75 2.96
N TYR A 143 18.24 -1.65 2.41
CA TYR A 143 18.48 -3.08 2.53
C TYR A 143 19.79 -3.50 1.85
N LEU A 144 20.13 -2.93 0.71
CA LEU A 144 21.41 -3.19 0.05
C LEU A 144 22.58 -2.70 0.89
N ARG A 145 22.49 -1.50 1.47
CA ARG A 145 23.55 -0.95 2.32
C ARG A 145 23.72 -1.73 3.62
N ALA A 146 22.63 -2.24 4.17
CA ALA A 146 22.66 -3.02 5.41
C ALA A 146 23.03 -4.49 5.19
N GLY A 147 23.15 -4.93 3.92
CA GLY A 147 23.46 -6.31 3.60
C GLY A 147 22.33 -7.29 3.92
N ILE A 148 21.07 -6.82 3.94
CA ILE A 148 19.89 -7.63 4.28
C ILE A 148 19.39 -8.45 3.09
N LEU A 149 19.65 -7.99 1.87
CA LEU A 149 19.20 -8.66 0.64
C LEU A 149 20.23 -9.66 0.09
#